data_6db1b1d0bc94177460743217f984b965
#
_entry.id   6db1b1d0bc94177460743217f984b965
#
_cell.length_a   1.000
_cell.length_b   1.000
_cell.length_c   1.000
_cell.angle_alpha   90.00
_cell.angle_beta   90.00
_cell.angle_gamma   90.00
#
_symmetry.space_group_name_H-M   'P 1'
#
loop_
_entity.id
_entity.type
_entity.pdbx_description
1 polymer ?
#
loop_
_entity_poly.entity_id
_entity_poly.type
_entity_poly.pdbx_seq_one_letter_code
_entity_poly.pdbx_strand_id
1 'polypeptide(L)'
;MSKLVELRKKLKSKKGFTLMEMLIVIAIIVILLAIAIPSFNNSLNKAKTTADEANVRSYYAEIMVKNMTETDPTLPSTDIKEAMKTAGYELQAKGADVTASGATVDEFKLTYTNTYLNGKTFVVGGDH
;
A
#
# COMPACT_ATOMS: atom_id res chain seq x y z
N MET A 1 22.20 12.01 56.06
CA MET A 1 22.91 11.65 54.83
C MET A 1 22.84 10.17 54.49
N SER A 2 22.85 9.29 55.46
CA SER A 2 22.70 7.83 55.24
C SER A 2 21.37 7.49 54.57
N LYS A 3 20.29 8.21 54.87
CA LYS A 3 18.96 7.96 54.28
C LYS A 3 18.94 8.23 52.78
N LEU A 4 19.64 9.25 52.32
CA LEU A 4 19.71 9.60 50.86
C LEU A 4 20.49 8.55 50.09
N VAL A 5 21.58 8.03 50.67
CA VAL A 5 22.37 6.95 50.06
C VAL A 5 21.57 5.64 50.00
N GLU A 6 20.83 5.33 51.07
CA GLU A 6 19.94 4.16 51.10
C GLU A 6 18.80 4.26 50.13
N LEU A 7 18.18 5.44 49.99
CA LEU A 7 17.14 5.71 49.01
C LEU A 7 17.65 5.54 47.56
N ARG A 8 18.86 6.05 47.30
CA ARG A 8 19.50 5.87 46.00
C ARG A 8 19.76 4.41 45.69
N LYS A 9 20.25 3.66 46.66
CA LYS A 9 20.46 2.22 46.52
C LYS A 9 19.15 1.47 46.34
N LYS A 10 18.12 1.80 47.09
CA LYS A 10 16.77 1.23 46.93
C LYS A 10 16.17 1.54 45.60
N LEU A 11 16.30 2.78 45.13
CA LEU A 11 15.79 3.19 43.82
C LEU A 11 16.51 2.48 42.68
N LYS A 12 17.84 2.29 42.79
CA LYS A 12 18.60 1.54 41.80
C LYS A 12 18.23 0.04 41.81
N SER A 13 18.06 -0.56 42.99
CA SER A 13 17.68 -1.97 43.06
C SER A 13 16.21 -2.21 42.74
N LYS A 14 15.29 -1.28 43.06
CA LYS A 14 13.87 -1.39 42.72
C LYS A 14 13.60 -1.24 41.21
N LYS A 15 14.36 -0.40 40.54
CA LYS A 15 14.25 -0.24 39.08
C LYS A 15 14.85 -1.42 38.33
N GLY A 16 15.72 -2.23 38.99
CA GLY A 16 16.29 -3.45 38.40
C GLY A 16 17.12 -3.28 37.15
N PHE A 17 17.22 -2.04 36.65
CA PHE A 17 17.90 -1.73 35.40
C PHE A 17 19.06 -0.79 35.61
N THR A 18 20.22 -1.20 35.12
CA THR A 18 21.39 -0.32 35.08
C THR A 18 21.40 0.47 33.79
N LEU A 19 22.24 1.53 33.75
CA LEU A 19 22.43 2.32 32.54
C LEU A 19 22.91 1.43 31.37
N MET A 20 23.79 0.49 31.65
CA MET A 20 24.31 -0.44 30.64
C MET A 20 23.22 -1.35 30.08
N GLU A 21 22.30 -1.85 30.90
CA GLU A 21 21.15 -2.64 30.46
C GLU A 21 20.27 -1.85 29.50
N MET A 22 19.98 -0.60 29.84
CA MET A 22 19.17 0.28 28.96
C MET A 22 19.88 0.54 27.64
N LEU A 23 21.19 0.78 27.67
CA LEU A 23 21.98 1.00 26.46
C LEU A 23 21.97 -0.22 25.54
N ILE A 24 22.10 -1.41 26.11
CA ILE A 24 22.06 -2.67 25.35
C ILE A 24 20.68 -2.85 24.72
N VAL A 25 19.61 -2.61 25.46
CA VAL A 25 18.23 -2.71 24.96
C VAL A 25 18.00 -1.76 23.80
N ILE A 26 18.40 -0.50 23.95
CA ILE A 26 18.27 0.51 22.90
C ILE A 26 19.06 0.08 21.66
N ALA A 27 20.29 -0.41 21.84
CA ALA A 27 21.14 -0.88 20.74
C ALA A 27 20.49 -2.02 19.98
N ILE A 28 19.89 -2.98 20.66
CA ILE A 28 19.17 -4.11 20.04
C ILE A 28 17.96 -3.59 19.25
N ILE A 29 17.18 -2.70 19.84
CA ILE A 29 16.01 -2.10 19.17
C ILE A 29 16.42 -1.39 17.88
N VAL A 30 17.49 -0.59 17.92
CA VAL A 30 18.00 0.14 16.74
C VAL A 30 18.40 -0.81 15.62
N ILE A 31 19.09 -1.89 15.94
CA ILE A 31 19.50 -2.91 14.97
C ILE A 31 18.28 -3.60 14.35
N LEU A 32 17.31 -3.97 15.16
CA LEU A 32 16.08 -4.61 14.68
C LEU A 32 15.27 -3.67 13.80
N LEU A 33 15.18 -2.37 14.15
CA LEU A 33 14.49 -1.37 13.35
C LEU A 33 15.17 -1.15 12.01
N ALA A 34 16.51 -1.17 11.99
CA ALA A 34 17.26 -1.01 10.74
C ALA A 34 16.94 -2.10 9.72
N ILE A 35 16.62 -3.30 10.18
CA ILE A 35 16.22 -4.42 9.32
C ILE A 35 14.73 -4.37 9.01
N ALA A 36 13.91 -4.05 10.01
CA ALA A 36 12.44 -4.11 9.91
C ALA A 36 11.86 -3.00 9.01
N ILE A 37 12.40 -1.78 9.06
CA ILE A 37 11.84 -0.64 8.32
C ILE A 37 11.90 -0.86 6.80
N PRO A 38 13.04 -1.23 6.18
CA PRO A 38 13.06 -1.51 4.73
C PRO A 38 12.15 -2.66 4.33
N SER A 39 12.12 -3.73 5.11
CA SER A 39 11.24 -4.88 4.88
C SER A 39 9.77 -4.48 4.96
N PHE A 40 9.40 -3.66 5.93
CA PHE A 40 8.04 -3.15 6.09
C PHE A 40 7.62 -2.29 4.90
N ASN A 41 8.50 -1.41 4.42
CA ASN A 41 8.23 -0.56 3.26
C ASN A 41 7.95 -1.39 2.00
N ASN A 42 8.74 -2.44 1.77
CA ASN A 42 8.53 -3.34 0.64
C ASN A 42 7.18 -4.07 0.74
N SER A 43 6.83 -4.55 1.93
CA SER A 43 5.54 -5.21 2.18
C SER A 43 4.38 -4.25 2.01
N LEU A 44 4.53 -3.00 2.47
CA LEU A 44 3.51 -1.95 2.32
C LEU A 44 3.29 -1.60 0.85
N ASN A 45 4.35 -1.46 0.07
CA ASN A 45 4.26 -1.18 -1.36
C ASN A 45 3.58 -2.31 -2.12
N LYS A 46 3.89 -3.55 -1.76
CA LYS A 46 3.23 -4.74 -2.32
C LYS A 46 1.74 -4.77 -1.96
N ALA A 47 1.40 -4.45 -0.72
CA ALA A 47 0.02 -4.38 -0.26
C ALA A 47 -0.77 -3.29 -0.99
N LYS A 48 -0.18 -2.12 -1.19
CA LYS A 48 -0.78 -1.02 -1.96
C LYS A 48 -1.01 -1.42 -3.42
N THR A 49 -0.05 -2.08 -4.03
CA THR A 49 -0.15 -2.59 -5.41
C THR A 49 -1.29 -3.61 -5.52
N THR A 50 -1.37 -4.55 -4.59
CA THR A 50 -2.46 -5.55 -4.57
C THR A 50 -3.82 -4.90 -4.40
N ALA A 51 -3.93 -3.90 -3.53
CA ALA A 51 -5.17 -3.14 -3.33
C ALA A 51 -5.56 -2.37 -4.60
N ASP A 52 -4.60 -1.76 -5.27
CA ASP A 52 -4.83 -1.04 -6.53
C ASP A 52 -5.29 -2.00 -7.63
N GLU A 53 -4.67 -3.16 -7.74
CA GLU A 53 -5.09 -4.20 -8.70
C GLU A 53 -6.53 -4.65 -8.44
N ALA A 54 -6.90 -4.83 -7.19
CA ALA A 54 -8.28 -5.18 -6.80
C ALA A 54 -9.25 -4.05 -7.17
N ASN A 55 -8.87 -2.80 -6.96
CA ASN A 55 -9.68 -1.64 -7.34
C ASN A 55 -9.85 -1.53 -8.85
N VAL A 56 -8.81 -1.80 -9.62
CA VAL A 56 -8.87 -1.82 -11.09
C VAL A 56 -9.84 -2.91 -11.57
N ARG A 57 -9.77 -4.10 -10.99
CA ARG A 57 -10.72 -5.19 -11.31
C ARG A 57 -12.16 -4.82 -10.99
N SER A 58 -12.38 -4.22 -9.83
CA SER A 58 -13.71 -3.80 -9.40
C SER A 58 -14.29 -2.73 -10.31
N TYR A 59 -13.46 -1.78 -10.70
CA TYR A 59 -13.85 -0.72 -11.63
C TYR A 59 -14.17 -1.30 -13.02
N TYR A 60 -13.35 -2.22 -13.51
CA TYR A 60 -13.61 -2.92 -14.77
C TYR A 60 -14.95 -3.67 -14.73
N ALA A 61 -15.21 -4.40 -13.65
CA ALA A 61 -16.47 -5.11 -13.48
C ALA A 61 -17.67 -4.15 -13.47
N GLU A 62 -17.54 -3.00 -12.81
CA GLU A 62 -18.58 -1.96 -12.79
C GLU A 62 -18.86 -1.42 -14.19
N ILE A 63 -17.81 -1.16 -14.97
CA ILE A 63 -17.95 -0.73 -16.38
C ILE A 63 -18.68 -1.79 -17.19
N MET A 64 -18.32 -3.05 -17.04
CA MET A 64 -18.93 -4.15 -17.77
C MET A 64 -20.42 -4.30 -17.44
N VAL A 65 -20.77 -4.23 -16.16
CA VAL A 65 -22.16 -4.28 -15.70
C VAL A 65 -22.96 -3.11 -16.29
N LYS A 66 -22.42 -1.91 -16.26
CA LYS A 66 -23.05 -0.72 -16.83
C LYS A 66 -23.33 -0.89 -18.32
N ASN A 67 -22.35 -1.40 -19.06
CA ASN A 67 -22.49 -1.62 -20.49
C ASN A 67 -23.52 -2.70 -20.84
N MET A 68 -23.75 -3.65 -19.94
CA MET A 68 -24.78 -4.67 -20.12
C MET A 68 -26.19 -4.16 -19.84
N THR A 69 -26.34 -3.15 -18.97
CA THR A 69 -27.64 -2.67 -18.51
C THR A 69 -28.10 -1.38 -19.20
N GLU A 70 -27.19 -0.60 -19.77
CA GLU A 70 -27.50 0.67 -20.42
C GLU A 70 -27.75 0.52 -21.91
N THR A 71 -28.65 1.34 -22.42
CA THR A 71 -29.03 1.33 -23.85
C THR A 71 -27.94 1.96 -24.74
N ASP A 72 -27.13 2.83 -24.16
CA ASP A 72 -26.04 3.52 -24.87
C ASP A 72 -24.74 3.37 -24.06
N PRO A 73 -24.06 2.25 -24.20
CA PRO A 73 -22.85 1.98 -23.44
C PRO A 73 -21.70 2.89 -23.84
N THR A 74 -21.19 3.65 -22.88
CA THR A 74 -19.99 4.48 -23.09
C THR A 74 -18.82 3.90 -22.31
N LEU A 75 -17.74 3.60 -23.04
CA LEU A 75 -16.50 3.15 -22.42
C LEU A 75 -15.66 4.37 -22.06
N PRO A 76 -15.12 4.42 -20.82
CA PRO A 76 -14.24 5.52 -20.45
C PRO A 76 -12.96 5.48 -21.28
N SER A 77 -12.60 6.61 -21.85
CA SER A 77 -11.45 6.69 -22.75
C SER A 77 -10.40 7.71 -22.31
N THR A 78 -10.75 8.61 -21.40
CA THR A 78 -9.85 9.66 -20.93
C THR A 78 -9.80 9.69 -19.42
N ASP A 79 -8.60 9.93 -18.89
CA ASP A 79 -8.32 10.10 -17.45
C ASP A 79 -9.02 9.06 -16.55
N ILE A 80 -8.66 7.80 -16.75
CA ILE A 80 -9.23 6.67 -16.02
C ILE A 80 -8.96 6.78 -14.52
N LYS A 81 -7.79 7.29 -14.15
CA LYS A 81 -7.42 7.47 -12.74
C LYS A 81 -8.41 8.41 -12.03
N GLU A 82 -8.76 9.51 -12.64
CA GLU A 82 -9.72 10.45 -12.07
C GLU A 82 -11.13 9.87 -12.07
N ALA A 83 -11.52 9.16 -13.12
CA ALA A 83 -12.79 8.45 -13.18
C ALA A 83 -12.92 7.38 -12.08
N MET A 84 -11.87 6.63 -11.82
CA MET A 84 -11.81 5.66 -10.72
C MET A 84 -11.96 6.34 -9.37
N LYS A 85 -11.25 7.44 -9.16
CA LYS A 85 -11.32 8.21 -7.91
C LYS A 85 -12.74 8.72 -7.67
N THR A 86 -13.37 9.26 -8.68
CA THR A 86 -14.76 9.73 -8.61
C THR A 86 -15.72 8.59 -8.27
N ALA A 87 -15.46 7.39 -8.78
CA ALA A 87 -16.26 6.20 -8.52
C ALA A 87 -15.98 5.56 -7.14
N GLY A 88 -15.00 6.07 -6.39
CA GLY A 88 -14.64 5.55 -5.08
C GLY A 88 -13.45 4.60 -5.07
N TYR A 89 -12.78 4.40 -6.19
CA TYR A 89 -11.61 3.51 -6.32
C TYR A 89 -10.33 4.33 -6.43
N GLU A 90 -9.80 4.78 -5.32
CA GLU A 90 -8.58 5.57 -5.31
C GLU A 90 -7.33 4.69 -5.32
N LEU A 91 -6.39 5.00 -6.20
CA LEU A 91 -5.12 4.29 -6.29
C LEU A 91 -4.16 4.75 -5.20
N GLN A 92 -3.51 3.81 -4.51
CA GLN A 92 -2.69 4.08 -3.33
C GLN A 92 -1.18 4.01 -3.59
N ALA A 93 -0.76 3.22 -4.58
CA ALA A 93 0.67 3.03 -4.84
C ALA A 93 1.29 4.26 -5.51
N LYS A 94 2.56 4.52 -5.20
CA LYS A 94 3.30 5.63 -5.80
C LYS A 94 3.46 5.43 -7.31
N GLY A 95 3.16 6.47 -8.09
CA GLY A 95 3.23 6.41 -9.53
C GLY A 95 2.15 5.55 -10.16
N ALA A 96 1.08 5.23 -9.42
CA ALA A 96 -0.03 4.43 -9.92
C ALA A 96 -0.78 5.16 -11.04
N ASP A 97 -1.01 4.45 -12.12
CA ASP A 97 -1.77 4.96 -13.26
C ASP A 97 -2.54 3.83 -13.93
N VAL A 98 -3.66 4.16 -14.53
CA VAL A 98 -4.49 3.22 -15.28
C VAL A 98 -4.82 3.83 -16.64
N THR A 99 -4.60 3.06 -17.68
CA THR A 99 -4.97 3.44 -19.03
C THR A 99 -6.02 2.48 -19.59
N ALA A 100 -6.91 3.02 -20.39
CA ALA A 100 -7.94 2.23 -21.07
C ALA A 100 -7.58 2.06 -22.54
N SER A 101 -7.89 0.91 -23.11
CA SER A 101 -7.75 0.65 -24.54
C SER A 101 -8.84 -0.30 -25.00
N GLY A 102 -9.09 -0.32 -26.31
CA GLY A 102 -10.16 -1.10 -26.92
C GLY A 102 -11.36 -0.23 -27.28
N ALA A 103 -11.86 -0.41 -28.51
CA ALA A 103 -12.98 0.37 -29.03
C ALA A 103 -14.35 -0.27 -28.75
N THR A 104 -14.37 -1.57 -28.47
CA THR A 104 -15.58 -2.33 -28.19
C THR A 104 -15.52 -2.92 -26.79
N VAL A 105 -16.67 -3.35 -26.28
CA VAL A 105 -16.78 -3.97 -24.94
C VAL A 105 -15.89 -5.21 -24.85
N ASP A 106 -15.83 -5.99 -25.92
CA ASP A 106 -15.03 -7.23 -25.96
C ASP A 106 -13.52 -6.96 -25.98
N GLU A 107 -13.11 -5.84 -26.57
CA GLU A 107 -11.71 -5.45 -26.65
C GLU A 107 -11.26 -4.55 -25.49
N PHE A 108 -12.21 -4.03 -24.71
CA PHE A 108 -11.91 -3.07 -23.65
C PHE A 108 -11.04 -3.71 -22.56
N LYS A 109 -9.97 -3.03 -22.24
CA LYS A 109 -9.06 -3.45 -21.18
C LYS A 109 -8.52 -2.25 -20.42
N LEU A 110 -8.25 -2.48 -19.14
CA LEU A 110 -7.58 -1.52 -18.27
C LEU A 110 -6.17 -2.03 -17.99
N THR A 111 -5.19 -1.17 -18.19
CA THR A 111 -3.78 -1.47 -17.91
C THR A 111 -3.32 -0.63 -16.73
N TYR A 112 -2.90 -1.30 -15.67
CA TYR A 112 -2.42 -0.67 -14.44
C TYR A 112 -0.89 -0.78 -14.37
N THR A 113 -0.27 0.29 -13.92
CA THR A 113 1.16 0.33 -13.64
C THR A 113 1.46 1.19 -12.42
N ASN A 114 2.61 0.99 -11.81
CA ASN A 114 3.12 1.85 -10.75
C ASN A 114 4.65 1.76 -10.68
N THR A 115 5.25 2.58 -9.82
CA THR A 115 6.71 2.65 -9.67
C THR A 115 7.34 1.31 -9.23
N TYR A 116 6.62 0.51 -8.46
CA TYR A 116 7.14 -0.73 -7.88
C TYR A 116 7.07 -1.93 -8.82
N LEU A 117 6.35 -1.82 -9.92
CA LEU A 117 6.22 -2.90 -10.90
C LEU A 117 7.40 -2.99 -11.87
N ASN A 118 8.31 -2.01 -11.85
CA ASN A 118 9.52 -1.99 -12.68
C ASN A 118 9.25 -2.24 -14.16
N GLY A 119 8.26 -1.55 -14.70
CA GLY A 119 7.86 -1.67 -16.10
C GLY A 119 6.91 -2.82 -16.41
N LYS A 120 6.58 -3.65 -15.43
CA LYS A 120 5.53 -4.66 -15.58
C LYS A 120 4.16 -4.00 -15.47
N THR A 121 3.18 -4.58 -16.13
CA THR A 121 1.81 -4.08 -16.14
C THR A 121 0.84 -5.14 -15.67
N PHE A 122 -0.24 -4.70 -15.06
CA PHE A 122 -1.38 -5.54 -14.71
C PHE A 122 -2.53 -5.19 -15.65
N VAL A 123 -3.05 -6.17 -16.37
CA VAL A 123 -4.09 -5.95 -17.39
C VAL A 123 -5.35 -6.72 -17.01
N VAL A 124 -6.49 -6.04 -17.11
CA VAL A 124 -7.82 -6.62 -16.88
C VAL A 124 -8.63 -6.45 -18.14
N GLY A 125 -9.21 -7.52 -18.64
CA GLY A 125 -10.05 -7.52 -19.84
C GLY A 125 -9.25 -7.76 -21.12
N GLY A 126 -9.94 -7.72 -22.25
CA GLY A 126 -9.33 -7.82 -23.57
C GLY A 126 -9.00 -9.21 -24.05
N ASP A 127 -8.96 -10.21 -23.17
CA ASP A 127 -8.64 -11.59 -23.50
C ASP A 127 -9.86 -12.48 -23.29
N HIS A 128 -10.60 -12.70 -24.33
CA HIS A 128 -11.75 -13.62 -24.32
C HIS A 128 -11.54 -14.76 -25.28
#